data_a7de4e1822c34be3469f7a26f9a3f811
#
_entry.id   a7de4e1822c34be3469f7a26f9a3f811
#
_cell.length_a   1.000
_cell.length_b   1.000
_cell.length_c   1.000
_cell.angle_alpha   90.00
_cell.angle_beta   90.00
_cell.angle_gamma   90.00
#
_symmetry.space_group_name_H-M   'P 1'
#
loop_
_entity.id
_entity.type
_entity.pdbx_description
1 polymer ?
#
loop_
_entity_poly.entity_id
_entity_poly.type
_entity_poly.pdbx_seq_one_letter_code
_entity_poly.pdbx_strand_id
1 'polypeptide(L)'
;MSSQPWIPRSRSHVITFARDLTERADMDDAIQDLTRKTLDEVVAQGRIVTRVAVTVRTSTFYTRTKIRKLGAPSTDAGVITETALSVFEQFELDRPIRLLGVRLELSMDDVPSASNVTAHQ
;
A
#
# COMPACT_ATOMS: atom_id res chain seq x y z
N MET A 1 -13.81 27.78 -10.85
CA MET A 1 -13.11 27.15 -10.50
C MET A 1 -13.24 25.92 -10.72
N SER A 2 -12.48 25.47 -10.87
CA SER A 2 -12.59 24.30 -11.13
C SER A 2 -12.99 23.59 -10.09
N SER A 3 -13.88 23.04 -9.99
CA SER A 3 -14.17 22.26 -9.03
C SER A 3 -13.95 20.90 -9.33
N GLN A 4 -13.03 20.64 -10.04
CA GLN A 4 -12.66 19.28 -10.32
C GLN A 4 -12.47 18.54 -9.04
N PRO A 5 -13.24 17.51 -8.74
CA PRO A 5 -13.04 16.77 -7.51
C PRO A 5 -11.68 16.11 -7.57
N TRP A 6 -10.96 16.21 -6.48
CA TRP A 6 -9.67 15.58 -6.40
C TRP A 6 -9.85 14.09 -6.18
N ILE A 7 -9.29 13.27 -7.07
CA ILE A 7 -9.40 11.83 -6.97
C ILE A 7 -8.06 11.28 -6.52
N PRO A 8 -7.98 10.68 -5.34
CA PRO A 8 -6.69 10.15 -4.87
C PRO A 8 -6.18 9.06 -5.78
N ARG A 9 -4.87 9.09 -6.02
CA ARG A 9 -4.20 8.06 -6.80
C ARG A 9 -3.64 6.96 -5.93
N SER A 10 -3.73 7.13 -4.63
CA SER A 10 -3.23 6.14 -3.70
C SER A 10 -3.94 6.27 -2.36
N ARG A 11 -3.87 5.20 -1.60
CA ARG A 11 -4.29 5.18 -0.21
C ARG A 11 -3.14 4.63 0.59
N SER A 12 -2.90 5.18 1.76
CA SER A 12 -1.82 4.72 2.59
C SER A 12 -2.16 4.83 4.05
N HIS A 13 -1.51 4.00 4.83
CA HIS A 13 -1.55 4.07 6.28
C HIS A 13 -0.17 3.76 6.81
N VAL A 14 0.17 4.38 7.92
CA VAL A 14 1.44 4.13 8.58
C VAL A 14 1.16 3.86 10.04
N ILE A 15 2.08 3.15 10.68
CA ILE A 15 2.06 2.95 12.11
C ILE A 15 3.43 3.31 12.65
N THR A 16 3.44 4.10 13.73
CA THR A 16 4.67 4.46 14.43
C THR A 16 4.67 3.69 15.74
N PHE A 17 5.77 3.03 16.04
CA PHE A 17 5.85 2.20 17.23
C PHE A 17 6.39 3.00 18.40
N ALA A 18 5.79 2.78 19.58
CA ALA A 18 6.22 3.47 20.78
C ALA A 18 7.63 3.04 21.21
N ARG A 19 8.03 1.84 20.80
CA ARG A 19 9.37 1.34 21.06
C ARG A 19 9.92 0.72 19.78
N ASP A 20 11.22 0.57 19.72
CA ASP A 20 11.88 0.00 18.56
C ASP A 20 11.43 -1.43 18.32
N LEU A 21 11.11 -1.74 17.07
CA LEU A 21 10.65 -3.05 16.69
C LEU A 21 11.83 -3.81 16.10
N THR A 22 12.12 -4.97 16.64
CA THR A 22 13.27 -5.77 16.20
C THR A 22 12.87 -7.15 15.70
N GLU A 23 11.64 -7.62 16.02
CA GLU A 23 11.21 -8.96 15.65
C GLU A 23 10.55 -8.94 14.28
N ARG A 24 11.07 -9.78 13.37
CA ARG A 24 10.53 -9.82 12.00
C ARG A 24 9.06 -10.23 11.98
N ALA A 25 8.68 -11.15 12.85
CA ALA A 25 7.29 -11.60 12.90
C ALA A 25 6.34 -10.46 13.24
N ASP A 26 6.75 -9.60 14.16
CA ASP A 26 5.91 -8.45 14.53
C ASP A 26 5.81 -7.46 13.37
N MET A 27 6.89 -7.29 12.63
CA MET A 27 6.89 -6.42 11.47
C MET A 27 5.98 -6.96 10.37
N ASP A 28 6.05 -8.26 10.12
CA ASP A 28 5.19 -8.89 9.11
C ASP A 28 3.72 -8.75 9.48
N ASP A 29 3.39 -8.93 10.75
CA ASP A 29 2.01 -8.76 11.22
C ASP A 29 1.54 -7.34 10.99
N ALA A 30 2.40 -6.36 11.28
CA ALA A 30 2.05 -4.96 11.07
C ALA A 30 1.82 -4.66 9.59
N ILE A 31 2.68 -5.20 8.71
CA ILE A 31 2.51 -5.02 7.27
C ILE A 31 1.18 -5.62 6.81
N GLN A 32 0.85 -6.81 7.29
CA GLN A 32 -0.41 -7.44 6.91
C GLN A 32 -1.62 -6.63 7.38
N ASP A 33 -1.58 -6.13 8.60
CA ASP A 33 -2.68 -5.31 9.13
C ASP A 33 -2.83 -4.02 8.34
N LEU A 34 -1.71 -3.35 8.06
CA LEU A 34 -1.74 -2.11 7.29
C LEU A 34 -2.27 -2.35 5.89
N THR A 35 -1.85 -3.44 5.27
CA THR A 35 -2.29 -3.77 3.92
C THR A 35 -3.78 -4.02 3.89
N ARG A 36 -4.29 -4.80 4.86
CA ARG A 36 -5.71 -5.11 4.91
C ARG A 36 -6.54 -3.85 5.12
N LYS A 37 -6.12 -3.03 6.07
CA LYS A 37 -6.83 -1.79 6.37
C LYS A 37 -6.89 -0.88 5.15
N THR A 38 -5.76 -0.72 4.47
CA THR A 38 -5.70 0.14 3.31
C THR A 38 -6.52 -0.42 2.16
N LEU A 39 -6.44 -1.74 1.95
CA LEU A 39 -7.18 -2.38 0.88
C LEU A 39 -8.70 -2.30 1.10
N ASP A 40 -9.14 -2.45 2.36
CA ASP A 40 -10.58 -2.33 2.66
C ASP A 40 -11.10 -0.98 2.22
N GLU A 41 -10.32 0.08 2.41
CA GLU A 41 -10.73 1.42 1.98
C GLU A 41 -10.76 1.53 0.46
N VAL A 42 -9.80 0.92 -0.21
CA VAL A 42 -9.74 0.93 -1.68
C VAL A 42 -10.96 0.22 -2.25
N VAL A 43 -11.28 -0.96 -1.72
CA VAL A 43 -12.41 -1.74 -2.20
C VAL A 43 -13.72 -0.99 -1.94
N ALA A 44 -13.83 -0.35 -0.78
CA ALA A 44 -15.03 0.41 -0.42
C ALA A 44 -15.27 1.55 -1.41
N GLN A 45 -14.22 2.05 -2.04
CA GLN A 45 -14.34 3.12 -3.02
C GLN A 45 -14.47 2.59 -4.46
N GLY A 46 -14.50 1.28 -4.64
CA GLY A 46 -14.61 0.71 -5.96
C GLY A 46 -13.35 0.87 -6.80
N ARG A 47 -12.19 1.04 -6.17
CA ARG A 47 -10.93 1.23 -6.87
C ARG A 47 -10.15 -0.07 -6.96
N ILE A 48 -9.13 -0.06 -7.79
CA ILE A 48 -8.30 -1.24 -8.06
C ILE A 48 -6.84 -0.87 -7.83
N VAL A 49 -6.09 -1.79 -7.25
CA VAL A 49 -4.68 -1.55 -6.90
C VAL A 49 -3.79 -1.95 -8.07
N THR A 50 -2.82 -1.09 -8.40
CA THR A 50 -1.84 -1.37 -9.45
C THR A 50 -0.44 -1.57 -8.92
N ARG A 51 -0.07 -0.91 -7.82
CA ARG A 51 1.26 -1.03 -7.23
C ARG A 51 1.15 -1.03 -5.72
N VAL A 52 2.13 -1.65 -5.09
CA VAL A 52 2.22 -1.71 -3.63
C VAL A 52 3.55 -1.11 -3.23
N ALA A 53 3.52 -0.14 -2.32
CA ALA A 53 4.71 0.49 -1.78
C ALA A 53 4.79 0.23 -0.28
N VAL A 54 5.98 -0.05 0.20
CA VAL A 54 6.24 -0.24 1.62
C VAL A 54 7.28 0.76 2.06
N THR A 55 7.02 1.47 3.14
CA THR A 55 7.93 2.46 3.71
C THR A 55 8.41 1.97 5.06
N VAL A 56 9.71 2.11 5.29
CA VAL A 56 10.35 1.73 6.55
C VAL A 56 11.14 2.92 7.05
N ARG A 57 10.95 3.26 8.32
CA ARG A 57 11.80 4.25 8.98
C ARG A 57 12.47 3.58 10.17
N THR A 58 13.79 3.70 10.22
CA THR A 58 14.57 3.10 11.30
C THR A 58 14.59 4.01 12.52
N SER A 59 15.12 3.48 13.63
CA SER A 59 15.26 4.25 14.86
C SER A 59 16.21 5.44 14.68
N THR A 60 17.04 5.44 13.65
CA THR A 60 17.93 6.57 13.37
C THR A 60 17.31 7.53 12.35
N PHE A 61 16.00 7.42 12.12
CA PHE A 61 15.22 8.29 11.23
C PHE A 61 15.62 8.18 9.77
N TYR A 62 16.18 7.06 9.40
CA TYR A 62 16.49 6.80 8.00
C TYR A 62 15.24 6.18 7.37
N THR A 63 14.70 6.82 6.35
CA THR A 63 13.45 6.39 5.72
C THR A 63 13.72 5.87 4.31
N ARG A 64 13.14 4.73 3.99
CA ARG A 64 13.22 4.16 2.66
C ARG A 64 11.85 3.67 2.23
N THR A 65 11.61 3.74 0.93
CA THR A 65 10.38 3.24 0.32
C THR A 65 10.75 2.40 -0.88
N LYS A 66 10.11 1.24 -0.99
CA LYS A 66 10.24 0.38 -2.16
C LYS A 66 8.87 0.09 -2.71
N ILE A 67 8.78 -0.01 -4.04
CA ILE A 67 7.52 -0.17 -4.74
C ILE A 67 7.62 -1.37 -5.68
N ARG A 68 6.52 -2.12 -5.77
CA ARG A 68 6.41 -3.20 -6.76
C ARG A 68 5.09 -3.08 -7.49
N LYS A 69 5.15 -3.17 -8.81
CA LYS A 69 3.95 -3.19 -9.63
C LYS A 69 3.36 -4.59 -9.60
N LEU A 70 2.03 -4.68 -9.51
CA LEU A 70 1.37 -5.97 -9.60
C LEU A 70 1.43 -6.48 -11.04
N GLY A 71 1.41 -7.80 -11.21
CA GLY A 71 1.37 -8.38 -12.54
C GLY A 71 0.15 -7.94 -13.32
N ALA A 72 -0.96 -7.79 -12.62
CA ALA A 72 -2.18 -7.22 -13.17
C ALA A 72 -2.89 -6.46 -12.07
N PRO A 73 -3.64 -5.40 -12.38
CA PRO A 73 -4.41 -4.69 -11.36
C PRO A 73 -5.33 -5.65 -10.63
N SER A 74 -5.46 -5.46 -9.32
CA SER A 74 -6.17 -6.44 -8.49
C SER A 74 -6.72 -5.80 -7.24
N THR A 75 -7.74 -6.46 -6.66
CA THR A 75 -8.23 -6.17 -5.33
C THR A 75 -8.16 -7.41 -4.45
N ASP A 76 -7.45 -8.43 -4.89
CA ASP A 76 -7.33 -9.68 -4.15
C ASP A 76 -6.42 -9.48 -2.95
N ALA A 77 -6.98 -9.65 -1.76
CA ALA A 77 -6.23 -9.41 -0.52
C ALA A 77 -5.00 -10.31 -0.42
N GLY A 78 -5.12 -11.57 -0.87
CA GLY A 78 -3.99 -12.49 -0.82
C GLY A 78 -2.84 -12.03 -1.69
N VAL A 79 -3.14 -11.63 -2.93
CA VAL A 79 -2.13 -11.16 -3.87
C VAL A 79 -1.46 -9.89 -3.37
N ILE A 80 -2.25 -8.94 -2.90
CA ILE A 80 -1.72 -7.65 -2.47
C ILE A 80 -0.90 -7.80 -1.19
N THR A 81 -1.37 -8.59 -0.23
CA THR A 81 -0.64 -8.81 1.01
C THR A 81 0.68 -9.54 0.73
N GLU A 82 0.64 -10.55 -0.13
CA GLU A 82 1.85 -11.27 -0.51
C GLU A 82 2.86 -10.34 -1.17
N THR A 83 2.37 -9.45 -2.04
CA THR A 83 3.22 -8.48 -2.70
C THR A 83 3.84 -7.53 -1.67
N ALA A 84 3.05 -7.05 -0.72
CA ALA A 84 3.57 -6.15 0.32
C ALA A 84 4.65 -6.83 1.14
N LEU A 85 4.45 -8.08 1.53
CA LEU A 85 5.45 -8.83 2.29
C LEU A 85 6.70 -9.07 1.46
N SER A 86 6.53 -9.36 0.17
CA SER A 86 7.65 -9.55 -0.74
C SER A 86 8.48 -8.28 -0.88
N VAL A 87 7.83 -7.13 -0.99
CA VAL A 87 8.51 -5.84 -1.04
C VAL A 87 9.27 -5.62 0.26
N PHE A 88 8.62 -5.91 1.39
CA PHE A 88 9.24 -5.72 2.69
C PHE A 88 10.50 -6.58 2.85
N GLU A 89 10.50 -7.78 2.28
CA GLU A 89 11.65 -8.66 2.34
C GLU A 89 12.88 -8.10 1.62
N GLN A 90 12.67 -7.13 0.74
CA GLN A 90 13.79 -6.51 0.02
C GLN A 90 14.57 -5.52 0.88
N PHE A 91 14.03 -5.16 2.04
CA PHE A 91 14.72 -4.23 2.94
C PHE A 91 15.74 -4.99 3.78
N GLU A 92 16.91 -4.39 3.94
CA GLU A 92 17.90 -4.90 4.87
C GLU A 92 17.60 -4.30 6.22
N LEU A 93 17.21 -5.14 7.16
CA LEU A 93 16.77 -4.68 8.47
C LEU A 93 17.89 -4.85 9.48
N ASP A 94 18.92 -4.04 9.33
CA ASP A 94 20.06 -4.08 10.25
C ASP A 94 19.88 -3.13 11.42
N ARG A 95 18.74 -2.46 11.52
CA ARG A 95 18.46 -1.53 12.60
C ARG A 95 17.01 -1.68 13.02
N PRO A 96 16.71 -1.33 14.29
CA PRO A 96 15.32 -1.37 14.73
C PRO A 96 14.43 -0.46 13.92
N ILE A 97 13.17 -0.83 13.80
CA ILE A 97 12.18 -0.12 13.00
C ILE A 97 11.29 0.70 13.93
N ARG A 98 11.02 1.95 13.56
CA ARG A 98 10.14 2.83 14.32
C ARG A 98 8.86 3.13 13.58
N LEU A 99 8.84 2.96 12.26
CA LEU A 99 7.64 3.24 11.47
C LEU A 99 7.58 2.29 10.30
N LEU A 100 6.38 1.77 10.05
CA LEU A 100 6.08 0.99 8.85
C LEU A 100 4.87 1.60 8.17
N GLY A 101 4.90 1.64 6.85
CA GLY A 101 3.79 2.15 6.07
C GLY A 101 3.53 1.30 4.86
N VAL A 102 2.28 1.25 4.44
CA VAL A 102 1.86 0.60 3.20
C VAL A 102 1.06 1.61 2.41
N ARG A 103 1.42 1.75 1.14
CA ARG A 103 0.66 2.58 0.22
C ARG A 103 0.25 1.72 -0.97
N LEU A 104 -1.02 1.78 -1.30
CA LEU A 104 -1.56 1.09 -2.46
C LEU A 104 -1.85 2.15 -3.53
N GLU A 105 -1.18 2.03 -4.67
CA GLU A 105 -1.41 2.95 -5.78
C GLU A 105 -2.53 2.40 -6.62
N LEU A 106 -3.43 3.28 -7.03
CA LEU A 106 -4.70 2.91 -7.61
C LEU A 106 -4.74 3.17 -9.09
N SER A 107 -5.59 2.42 -9.78
CA SER A 107 -5.83 2.64 -11.19
C SER A 107 -6.47 3.99 -11.41
N MET A 108 -6.04 4.70 -12.41
CA MET A 108 -6.63 5.98 -12.78
C MET A 108 -8.01 5.79 -13.40
N ASP A 109 -8.30 4.58 -13.92
CA ASP A 109 -9.54 4.39 -14.62
C ASP A 109 -10.57 3.92 -13.71
N ASP A 110 -10.70 4.00 -12.65
CA ASP A 110 -11.72 3.53 -11.87
C ASP A 110 -12.85 3.06 -12.55
N VAL A 111 -13.31 2.78 -12.69
CA VAL A 111 -14.29 2.36 -13.22
C VAL A 111 -15.29 2.26 -13.71
N PRO A 112 -15.49 2.52 -13.55
CA PRO A 112 -16.18 2.33 -14.16
C PRO A 112 -16.53 2.19 -14.74
N SER A 113 -16.40 2.33 -14.64
CA SER A 113 -16.71 2.13 -15.28
C SER A 113 -16.88 2.00 -15.82
N ALA A 114 -16.77 2.10 -15.86
CA ALA A 114 -16.89 1.97 -16.56
C ALA A 114 -16.99 1.92 -17.08
N SER A 115 -16.90 1.92 -16.97
CA SER A 115 -17.05 1.88 -17.69
C SER A 115 -17.07 1.85 -18.27
N ASN A 116 -17.08 1.81 -18.29
CA ASN A 116 -17.18 1.87 -19.05
C ASN A 116 -17.16 1.99 -19.76
N VAL A 117 -17.20 2.01 -19.85
CA VAL A 117 -17.25 2.21 -20.70
C VAL A 117 -17.17 2.41 -21.35
N THR A 118 -17.22 2.40 -21.59
CA THR A 118 -17.28 2.62 -22.41
C THR A 118 -17.18 2.80 -22.94
N ALA A 119 -17.26 2.80 -23.11
CA ALA A 119 -17.30 2.95 -23.77
C ALA A 119 -17.22 3.13 -24.32
N HIS A 120 -17.16 3.03 -24.41
CA HIS A 120 -17.33 3.25 -24.97
C HIS A 120 -17.23 3.52 -25.40
N GLN A 121 -17.17 3.49 -25.33
CA GLN A 121 -17.35 3.80 -25.70
C GLN A 121 -17.38 4.03 -25.79
#